data_1256e7de1a2b9870b6a653636bac14e9
#
_entry.id   1256e7de1a2b9870b6a653636bac14e9
#
_cell.length_a   1.000
_cell.length_b   1.000
_cell.length_c   1.000
_cell.angle_alpha   90.00
_cell.angle_beta   90.00
_cell.angle_gamma   90.00
#
_symmetry.space_group_name_H-M   'P 1'
#
loop_
_entity.id
_entity.type
_entity.pdbx_description
1 polymer ?
#
loop_
_entity_poly.entity_id
_entity_poly.type
_entity_poly.pdbx_seq_one_letter_code
_entity_poly.pdbx_strand_id
1 'polypeptide(L)'
;MAPVVTEKGYHAGREPANKGRSYPVEVLTDDEVKALIRACSNRAPTGIRNRALIVVLYRGGLRLGEALALHPKDVDPDAGTLTVLHGKGDRRRTVGIDPGAMAIVMRWVDVRKTLNVSPRGRLFCTLAGRPLFPSYVRTLLPRLADKAGIEKRVHPHGLRHTHAYELMMEGVPVPIIQHQLGHTSLATTDRYLRHIAPADVIDAMQQRDWSL
;
A
#
# COMPACT_ATOMS: atom_id res chain seq x y z
N MET A 1 -18.12 26.88 21.24
CA MET A 1 -17.56 26.36 19.98
C MET A 1 -17.32 24.87 20.12
N ALA A 2 -17.82 24.04 19.21
CA ALA A 2 -17.51 22.59 19.25
C ALA A 2 -16.04 22.39 18.86
N PRO A 3 -15.27 21.53 19.55
CA PRO A 3 -13.87 21.29 19.24
C PRO A 3 -13.72 20.70 17.83
N VAL A 4 -12.72 21.20 17.09
CA VAL A 4 -12.46 20.75 15.72
C VAL A 4 -11.71 19.41 15.75
N VAL A 5 -12.11 18.44 14.94
CA VAL A 5 -11.54 17.06 14.87
C VAL A 5 -10.02 17.03 14.69
N THR A 6 -9.43 18.13 14.20
CA THR A 6 -7.98 18.28 13.98
C THR A 6 -7.20 18.80 15.17
N GLU A 7 -7.86 19.21 16.27
CA GLU A 7 -7.18 19.70 17.46
C GLU A 7 -6.41 18.55 18.16
N LYS A 8 -5.19 18.88 18.60
CA LYS A 8 -4.36 17.94 19.36
C LYS A 8 -5.08 17.58 20.66
N GLY A 9 -5.39 16.28 20.83
CA GLY A 9 -6.15 15.80 21.99
C GLY A 9 -7.65 15.60 21.75
N TYR A 10 -8.22 15.94 20.58
CA TYR A 10 -9.64 15.74 20.28
C TYR A 10 -10.13 14.30 20.57
N HIS A 11 -9.28 13.30 20.37
CA HIS A 11 -9.57 11.89 20.65
C HIS A 11 -9.10 11.42 22.02
N ALA A 12 -8.53 12.30 22.85
CA ALA A 12 -8.07 11.93 24.19
C ALA A 12 -9.26 11.50 25.04
N GLY A 13 -9.21 10.31 25.61
CA GLY A 13 -10.27 9.74 26.43
C GLY A 13 -11.53 9.25 25.68
N ARG A 14 -11.56 9.37 24.34
CA ARG A 14 -12.66 8.82 23.53
C ARG A 14 -12.27 7.47 22.97
N GLU A 15 -13.11 6.48 23.20
CA GLU A 15 -12.93 5.17 22.58
C GLU A 15 -13.10 5.29 21.04
N PRO A 16 -12.24 4.59 20.26
CA PRO A 16 -12.45 4.52 18.81
C PRO A 16 -13.84 3.94 18.51
N ALA A 17 -14.55 4.52 17.54
CA ALA A 17 -15.89 4.09 17.15
C ALA A 17 -15.96 2.60 16.69
N ASN A 18 -14.80 2.00 16.40
CA ASN A 18 -14.63 0.60 16.02
C ASN A 18 -13.96 -0.25 17.10
N LYS A 19 -13.87 0.22 18.35
CA LYS A 19 -13.32 -0.59 19.46
C LYS A 19 -14.12 -1.89 19.59
N GLY A 20 -13.41 -3.01 19.59
CA GLY A 20 -14.01 -4.34 19.67
C GLY A 20 -14.63 -4.88 18.37
N ARG A 21 -14.66 -4.12 17.29
CA ARG A 21 -15.08 -4.62 15.98
C ARG A 21 -13.87 -5.17 15.22
N SER A 22 -13.89 -6.46 14.93
CA SER A 22 -12.97 -7.11 14.00
C SER A 22 -13.66 -7.20 12.64
N TYR A 23 -13.06 -6.58 11.64
CA TYR A 23 -13.51 -6.76 10.26
C TYR A 23 -12.66 -7.86 9.63
N PRO A 24 -13.26 -8.81 8.89
CA PRO A 24 -12.47 -9.76 8.12
C PRO A 24 -11.52 -9.03 7.18
N VAL A 25 -10.35 -9.61 6.98
CA VAL A 25 -9.40 -9.06 6.00
C VAL A 25 -9.91 -9.45 4.61
N GLU A 26 -10.33 -8.46 3.86
CA GLU A 26 -10.76 -8.63 2.48
C GLU A 26 -9.56 -8.43 1.56
N VAL A 27 -9.14 -9.52 0.91
CA VAL A 27 -8.10 -9.50 -0.12
C VAL A 27 -8.75 -9.13 -1.45
N LEU A 28 -8.17 -8.17 -2.14
CA LEU A 28 -8.61 -7.80 -3.49
C LEU A 28 -8.07 -8.82 -4.50
N THR A 29 -8.83 -9.09 -5.54
CA THR A 29 -8.33 -9.82 -6.70
C THR A 29 -7.45 -8.91 -7.56
N ASP A 30 -6.61 -9.51 -8.41
CA ASP A 30 -5.78 -8.76 -9.36
C ASP A 30 -6.63 -7.87 -10.28
N ASP A 31 -7.80 -8.36 -10.73
CA ASP A 31 -8.73 -7.58 -11.54
C ASP A 31 -9.35 -6.41 -10.79
N GLU A 32 -9.70 -6.58 -9.51
CA GLU A 32 -10.18 -5.49 -8.64
C GLU A 32 -9.11 -4.42 -8.45
N VAL A 33 -7.83 -4.81 -8.22
CA VAL A 33 -6.74 -3.84 -8.10
C VAL A 33 -6.50 -3.12 -9.42
N LYS A 34 -6.50 -3.83 -10.56
CA LYS A 34 -6.41 -3.22 -11.88
C LYS A 34 -7.57 -2.26 -12.15
N ALA A 35 -8.80 -2.61 -11.78
CA ALA A 35 -9.97 -1.75 -11.89
C ALA A 35 -9.83 -0.49 -11.03
N LEU A 36 -9.36 -0.63 -9.79
CA LEU A 36 -9.10 0.48 -8.88
C LEU A 36 -8.08 1.47 -9.48
N ILE A 37 -6.99 0.97 -10.06
CA ILE A 37 -5.97 1.79 -10.72
C ILE A 37 -6.55 2.47 -11.98
N ARG A 38 -7.35 1.75 -12.78
CA ARG A 38 -7.99 2.29 -13.99
C ARG A 38 -9.06 3.34 -13.67
N ALA A 39 -9.69 3.30 -12.49
CA ALA A 39 -10.62 4.32 -12.02
C ALA A 39 -9.96 5.69 -11.86
N CYS A 40 -8.62 5.75 -11.70
CA CYS A 40 -7.85 6.99 -11.75
C CYS A 40 -7.62 7.42 -13.21
N SER A 41 -7.72 8.73 -13.49
CA SER A 41 -7.35 9.28 -14.79
C SER A 41 -5.88 8.95 -15.15
N ASN A 42 -5.65 8.59 -16.41
CA ASN A 42 -4.30 8.38 -16.94
C ASN A 42 -3.73 9.62 -17.66
N ARG A 43 -4.49 10.72 -17.71
CA ARG A 43 -4.11 11.98 -18.38
C ARG A 43 -3.93 13.12 -17.37
N ALA A 44 -4.85 13.26 -16.42
CA ALA A 44 -4.77 14.31 -15.42
C ALA A 44 -3.63 14.05 -14.42
N PRO A 45 -2.80 15.05 -14.08
CA PRO A 45 -1.67 14.90 -13.16
C PRO A 45 -2.06 14.29 -11.81
N THR A 46 -3.21 14.67 -11.25
CA THR A 46 -3.72 14.09 -9.99
C THR A 46 -4.05 12.60 -10.14
N GLY A 47 -4.57 12.18 -11.30
CA GLY A 47 -4.87 10.77 -11.57
C GLY A 47 -3.61 9.95 -11.72
N ILE A 48 -2.61 10.45 -12.45
CA ILE A 48 -1.29 9.80 -12.62
C ILE A 48 -0.62 9.63 -11.25
N ARG A 49 -0.63 10.67 -10.42
CA ARG A 49 -0.14 10.61 -9.03
C ARG A 49 -0.87 9.53 -8.22
N ASN A 50 -2.19 9.49 -8.29
CA ASN A 50 -2.99 8.56 -7.49
C ASN A 50 -2.76 7.11 -7.93
N ARG A 51 -2.56 6.85 -9.23
CA ARG A 51 -2.14 5.54 -9.74
C ARG A 51 -0.81 5.11 -9.11
N ALA A 52 0.20 5.96 -9.16
CA ALA A 52 1.51 5.69 -8.58
C ALA A 52 1.43 5.46 -7.06
N LEU A 53 0.62 6.23 -6.34
CA LEU A 53 0.42 6.04 -4.90
C LEU A 53 -0.24 4.68 -4.58
N ILE A 54 -1.28 4.29 -5.33
CA ILE A 54 -1.94 2.99 -5.16
C ILE A 54 -0.93 1.86 -5.42
N VAL A 55 -0.15 1.96 -6.47
CA VAL A 55 0.87 0.98 -6.84
C VAL A 55 1.95 0.84 -5.75
N VAL A 56 2.42 1.94 -5.18
CA VAL A 56 3.40 1.90 -4.08
C VAL A 56 2.81 1.25 -2.82
N LEU A 57 1.54 1.50 -2.51
CA LEU A 57 0.86 0.86 -1.38
C LEU A 57 0.62 -0.63 -1.62
N TYR A 58 0.34 -1.02 -2.85
CA TYR A 58 0.02 -2.39 -3.24
C TYR A 58 1.28 -3.19 -3.58
N ARG A 59 2.01 -2.88 -4.67
CA ARG A 59 3.17 -3.67 -5.13
C ARG A 59 4.43 -3.44 -4.30
N GLY A 60 4.59 -2.25 -3.70
CA GLY A 60 5.64 -2.00 -2.71
C GLY A 60 5.28 -2.46 -1.31
N GLY A 61 4.00 -2.68 -1.02
CA GLY A 61 3.52 -3.07 0.30
C GLY A 61 3.80 -2.05 1.40
N LEU A 62 3.97 -0.76 1.06
CA LEU A 62 4.31 0.28 2.02
C LEU A 62 3.14 0.61 2.95
N ARG A 63 3.45 0.99 4.19
CA ARG A 63 2.46 1.64 5.05
C ARG A 63 2.13 3.02 4.49
N LEU A 64 0.89 3.50 4.71
CA LEU A 64 0.47 4.81 4.20
C LEU A 64 1.43 5.94 4.61
N GLY A 65 1.85 5.97 5.86
CA GLY A 65 2.81 6.98 6.35
C GLY A 65 4.17 6.89 5.67
N GLU A 66 4.65 5.68 5.39
CA GLU A 66 5.89 5.42 4.66
C GLU A 66 5.79 5.92 3.22
N ALA A 67 4.71 5.56 2.52
CA ALA A 67 4.48 6.01 1.14
C ALA A 67 4.41 7.54 1.05
N LEU A 68 3.69 8.20 1.96
CA LEU A 68 3.58 9.66 1.99
C LEU A 68 4.87 10.37 2.45
N ALA A 69 5.80 9.64 3.08
CA ALA A 69 7.11 10.16 3.48
C ALA A 69 8.16 10.07 2.38
N LEU A 70 7.95 9.31 1.30
CA LEU A 70 8.90 9.17 0.20
C LEU A 70 9.23 10.52 -0.46
N HIS A 71 10.47 10.62 -0.91
CA HIS A 71 10.98 11.69 -1.78
C HIS A 71 11.35 11.11 -3.15
N PRO A 72 11.46 11.92 -4.21
CA PRO A 72 11.90 11.41 -5.52
C PRO A 72 13.24 10.66 -5.50
N LYS A 73 14.18 11.10 -4.64
CA LYS A 73 15.50 10.46 -4.46
C LYS A 73 15.44 9.06 -3.84
N ASP A 74 14.31 8.69 -3.26
CA ASP A 74 14.12 7.38 -2.60
C ASP A 74 13.64 6.32 -3.60
N VAL A 75 13.43 6.70 -4.87
CA VAL A 75 13.05 5.82 -5.98
C VAL A 75 14.27 5.55 -6.83
N ASP A 76 14.64 4.29 -6.94
CA ASP A 76 15.74 3.82 -7.80
C ASP A 76 15.13 2.93 -8.90
N PRO A 77 14.93 3.48 -10.12
CA PRO A 77 14.35 2.72 -11.22
C PRO A 77 15.29 1.66 -11.78
N ASP A 78 16.63 1.88 -11.71
CA ASP A 78 17.63 0.95 -12.25
C ASP A 78 17.74 -0.30 -11.37
N ALA A 79 17.69 -0.12 -10.04
CA ALA A 79 17.67 -1.21 -9.08
C ALA A 79 16.27 -1.79 -8.86
N GLY A 80 15.19 -1.18 -9.36
CA GLY A 80 13.82 -1.60 -9.10
C GLY A 80 13.42 -1.47 -7.62
N THR A 81 13.87 -0.42 -6.93
CA THR A 81 13.70 -0.32 -5.48
C THR A 81 13.16 1.02 -4.98
N LEU A 82 12.55 0.97 -3.79
CA LEU A 82 12.16 2.14 -3.00
C LEU A 82 12.89 2.10 -1.66
N THR A 83 13.51 3.22 -1.26
CA THR A 83 14.14 3.35 0.05
C THR A 83 13.16 3.97 1.06
N VAL A 84 12.83 3.23 2.11
CA VAL A 84 11.99 3.68 3.22
C VAL A 84 12.88 4.13 4.37
N LEU A 85 12.88 5.44 4.67
CA LEU A 85 13.80 6.04 5.65
C LEU A 85 13.27 6.04 7.09
N HIS A 86 11.95 5.93 7.29
CA HIS A 86 11.29 6.05 8.59
C HIS A 86 10.26 4.94 8.78
N GLY A 87 10.75 3.71 8.90
CA GLY A 87 9.92 2.58 9.33
C GLY A 87 9.65 2.64 10.85
N LYS A 88 8.82 1.76 11.39
CA LYS A 88 8.65 1.58 12.84
C LYS A 88 10.01 1.26 13.48
N GLY A 89 10.52 2.12 14.37
CA GLY A 89 11.85 2.01 14.98
C GLY A 89 12.96 2.71 14.20
N ASP A 90 12.64 3.66 13.32
CA ASP A 90 13.57 4.53 12.56
C ASP A 90 14.62 3.76 11.73
N ARG A 91 14.28 2.54 11.30
CA ARG A 91 15.17 1.70 10.49
C ARG A 91 14.95 1.94 9.00
N ARG A 92 16.03 2.27 8.31
CA ARG A 92 16.07 2.30 6.84
C ARG A 92 15.89 0.87 6.32
N ARG A 93 15.01 0.69 5.31
CA ARG A 93 14.91 -0.54 4.54
C ARG A 93 14.72 -0.24 3.06
N THR A 94 15.16 -1.17 2.24
CA THR A 94 14.90 -1.17 0.81
C THR A 94 13.75 -2.13 0.51
N VAL A 95 12.84 -1.71 -0.34
CA VAL A 95 11.66 -2.45 -0.77
C VAL A 95 11.77 -2.66 -2.27
N GLY A 96 11.64 -3.91 -2.72
CA GLY A 96 11.57 -4.23 -4.15
C GLY A 96 10.23 -3.84 -4.76
N ILE A 97 10.23 -3.49 -6.03
CA ILE A 97 9.03 -3.21 -6.80
C ILE A 97 9.22 -3.74 -8.23
N ASP A 98 8.19 -4.38 -8.78
CA ASP A 98 8.26 -4.96 -10.12
C ASP A 98 8.36 -3.88 -11.22
N PRO A 99 8.90 -4.22 -12.41
CA PRO A 99 9.14 -3.25 -13.47
C PRO A 99 7.88 -2.54 -13.95
N GLY A 100 6.73 -3.22 -14.00
CA GLY A 100 5.46 -2.64 -14.42
C GLY A 100 4.97 -1.59 -13.43
N ALA A 101 5.07 -1.88 -12.15
CA ALA A 101 4.75 -0.97 -11.07
C ALA A 101 5.72 0.22 -11.03
N MET A 102 7.02 -0.03 -11.22
CA MET A 102 8.03 1.03 -11.30
C MET A 102 7.75 1.99 -12.46
N ALA A 103 7.37 1.51 -13.63
CA ALA A 103 7.00 2.35 -14.76
C ALA A 103 5.85 3.32 -14.43
N ILE A 104 4.85 2.88 -13.66
CA ILE A 104 3.75 3.74 -13.20
C ILE A 104 4.25 4.81 -12.21
N VAL A 105 5.17 4.45 -11.32
CA VAL A 105 5.80 5.39 -10.38
C VAL A 105 6.62 6.43 -11.14
N MET A 106 7.45 5.99 -12.08
CA MET A 106 8.30 6.89 -12.88
C MET A 106 7.50 7.85 -13.74
N ARG A 107 6.38 7.40 -14.30
CA ARG A 107 5.45 8.30 -15.00
C ARG A 107 4.97 9.46 -14.08
N TRP A 108 4.70 9.20 -12.81
CA TRP A 108 4.39 10.27 -11.88
C TRP A 108 5.61 11.14 -11.58
N VAL A 109 6.79 10.56 -11.39
CA VAL A 109 8.04 11.32 -11.21
C VAL A 109 8.24 12.31 -12.36
N ASP A 110 8.03 11.89 -13.60
CA ASP A 110 8.19 12.74 -14.78
C ASP A 110 7.13 13.85 -14.85
N VAL A 111 5.86 13.52 -14.61
CA VAL A 111 4.80 14.56 -14.50
C VAL A 111 5.12 15.52 -13.36
N ARG A 112 5.62 15.03 -12.23
CA ARG A 112 6.00 15.87 -11.09
C ARG A 112 7.14 16.86 -11.46
N LYS A 113 8.08 16.47 -12.31
CA LYS A 113 9.15 17.35 -12.81
C LYS A 113 8.60 18.52 -13.64
N THR A 114 7.47 18.33 -14.34
CA THR A 114 6.83 19.42 -15.12
C THR A 114 6.04 20.40 -14.25
N LEU A 115 5.76 20.03 -12.98
CA LEU A 115 5.11 20.92 -12.04
C LEU A 115 6.17 21.87 -11.42
N ASN A 116 5.78 23.10 -11.16
CA ASN A 116 6.64 24.06 -10.45
C ASN A 116 6.69 23.76 -8.93
N VAL A 117 7.24 22.58 -8.57
CA VAL A 117 7.33 22.09 -7.19
C VAL A 117 8.78 21.73 -6.84
N SER A 118 9.12 21.87 -5.55
CA SER A 118 10.49 21.57 -5.08
C SER A 118 10.91 20.13 -5.43
N PRO A 119 12.08 19.92 -6.08
CA PRO A 119 12.61 18.59 -6.35
C PRO A 119 12.92 17.80 -5.07
N ARG A 120 13.21 18.51 -3.96
CA ARG A 120 13.47 17.90 -2.64
C ARG A 120 12.20 17.67 -1.82
N GLY A 121 11.03 18.09 -2.32
CA GLY A 121 9.74 17.88 -1.66
C GLY A 121 9.30 16.41 -1.68
N ARG A 122 8.16 16.14 -1.05
CA ARG A 122 7.61 14.77 -1.02
C ARG A 122 7.32 14.25 -2.43
N LEU A 123 7.50 12.95 -2.65
CA LEU A 123 7.16 12.30 -3.91
C LEU A 123 5.65 12.49 -4.19
N PHE A 124 4.82 12.18 -3.22
CA PHE A 124 3.37 12.35 -3.31
C PHE A 124 2.95 13.68 -2.69
N CYS A 125 2.67 14.65 -3.55
CA CYS A 125 2.28 16.00 -3.17
C CYS A 125 1.06 16.48 -3.98
N THR A 126 0.46 17.58 -3.56
CA THR A 126 -0.52 18.32 -4.37
C THR A 126 0.17 18.94 -5.59
N LEU A 127 -0.60 19.42 -6.57
CA LEU A 127 -0.01 20.10 -7.74
C LEU A 127 0.72 21.41 -7.37
N ALA A 128 0.47 21.95 -6.16
CA ALA A 128 1.19 23.09 -5.60
C ALA A 128 2.36 22.66 -4.68
N GLY A 129 2.77 21.38 -4.70
CA GLY A 129 3.91 20.86 -3.94
C GLY A 129 3.67 20.60 -2.45
N ARG A 130 2.47 20.81 -1.91
CA ARG A 130 2.16 20.54 -0.51
C ARG A 130 2.06 19.03 -0.28
N PRO A 131 2.57 18.50 0.85
CA PRO A 131 2.42 17.09 1.19
C PRO A 131 0.95 16.63 1.18
N LEU A 132 0.71 15.39 0.78
CA LEU A 132 -0.61 14.78 0.93
C LEU A 132 -0.85 14.36 2.37
N PHE A 133 -2.08 14.58 2.86
CA PHE A 133 -2.50 14.11 4.17
C PHE A 133 -3.06 12.68 4.09
N PRO A 134 -2.88 11.86 5.15
CA PRO A 134 -3.47 10.52 5.22
C PRO A 134 -4.99 10.50 5.03
N SER A 135 -5.70 11.55 5.48
CA SER A 135 -7.15 11.70 5.29
C SER A 135 -7.54 11.72 3.81
N TYR A 136 -6.76 12.41 2.96
CA TYR A 136 -6.98 12.42 1.52
C TYR A 136 -7.01 11.00 0.94
N VAL A 137 -6.03 10.17 1.29
CA VAL A 137 -5.92 8.80 0.76
C VAL A 137 -7.05 7.92 1.28
N ARG A 138 -7.41 8.06 2.57
CA ARG A 138 -8.52 7.33 3.18
C ARG A 138 -9.88 7.66 2.56
N THR A 139 -10.05 8.87 2.02
CA THR A 139 -11.25 9.27 1.29
C THR A 139 -11.16 8.90 -0.19
N LEU A 140 -9.97 8.96 -0.78
CA LEU A 140 -9.75 8.65 -2.19
C LEU A 140 -10.06 7.18 -2.51
N LEU A 141 -9.53 6.24 -1.72
CA LEU A 141 -9.62 4.81 -2.02
C LEU A 141 -11.07 4.30 -2.07
N PRO A 142 -11.94 4.57 -1.08
CA PRO A 142 -13.35 4.17 -1.17
C PRO A 142 -14.05 4.77 -2.40
N ARG A 143 -13.85 6.05 -2.70
CA ARG A 143 -14.42 6.69 -3.89
C ARG A 143 -13.97 6.05 -5.22
N LEU A 144 -12.73 5.58 -5.28
CA LEU A 144 -12.22 4.86 -6.44
C LEU A 144 -12.80 3.45 -6.50
N ALA A 145 -12.99 2.79 -5.36
CA ALA A 145 -13.64 1.48 -5.26
C ALA A 145 -15.08 1.55 -5.76
N ASP A 146 -15.86 2.51 -5.28
CA ASP A 146 -17.23 2.76 -5.74
C ASP A 146 -17.26 2.98 -7.26
N LYS A 147 -16.35 3.82 -7.79
CA LYS A 147 -16.23 4.08 -9.23
C LYS A 147 -15.84 2.85 -10.04
N ALA A 148 -15.07 1.95 -9.44
CA ALA A 148 -14.61 0.70 -10.07
C ALA A 148 -15.58 -0.47 -9.89
N GLY A 149 -16.70 -0.28 -9.17
CA GLY A 149 -17.67 -1.33 -8.88
C GLY A 149 -17.13 -2.40 -7.91
N ILE A 150 -16.18 -2.02 -7.02
CA ILE A 150 -15.58 -2.91 -6.03
C ILE A 150 -16.41 -2.83 -4.75
N GLU A 151 -17.08 -3.91 -4.37
CA GLU A 151 -17.91 -3.98 -3.16
C GLU A 151 -17.09 -4.13 -1.89
N LYS A 152 -15.89 -4.72 -1.99
CA LYS A 152 -14.95 -4.90 -0.88
C LYS A 152 -14.45 -3.57 -0.34
N ARG A 153 -14.17 -3.53 0.96
CA ARG A 153 -13.62 -2.35 1.62
C ARG A 153 -12.18 -2.07 1.19
N VAL A 154 -11.98 -1.07 0.35
CA VAL A 154 -10.66 -0.65 -0.11
C VAL A 154 -10.05 0.41 0.81
N HIS A 155 -8.91 0.10 1.41
CA HIS A 155 -8.17 1.00 2.29
C HIS A 155 -6.65 0.72 2.21
N PRO A 156 -5.76 1.66 2.65
CA PRO A 156 -4.32 1.50 2.45
C PRO A 156 -3.74 0.22 3.04
N HIS A 157 -4.23 -0.20 4.21
CA HIS A 157 -3.74 -1.42 4.84
C HIS A 157 -4.25 -2.67 4.13
N GLY A 158 -5.47 -2.63 3.55
CA GLY A 158 -6.01 -3.70 2.70
C GLY A 158 -5.15 -3.96 1.47
N LEU A 159 -4.69 -2.91 0.76
CA LEU A 159 -3.78 -3.06 -0.38
C LEU A 159 -2.47 -3.75 -0.01
N ARG A 160 -1.90 -3.40 1.14
CA ARG A 160 -0.71 -4.06 1.66
C ARG A 160 -0.98 -5.52 2.08
N HIS A 161 -2.18 -5.82 2.60
CA HIS A 161 -2.60 -7.19 2.89
C HIS A 161 -2.72 -8.02 1.62
N THR A 162 -3.33 -7.44 0.57
CA THR A 162 -3.43 -8.08 -0.75
C THR A 162 -2.05 -8.45 -1.28
N HIS A 163 -1.09 -7.52 -1.24
CA HIS A 163 0.29 -7.79 -1.63
C HIS A 163 0.92 -8.94 -0.83
N ALA A 164 0.77 -8.93 0.49
CA ALA A 164 1.32 -9.98 1.34
C ALA A 164 0.72 -11.36 1.02
N TYR A 165 -0.58 -11.40 0.77
CA TYR A 165 -1.30 -12.61 0.38
C TYR A 165 -0.82 -13.14 -0.99
N GLU A 166 -0.69 -12.27 -1.98
CA GLU A 166 -0.21 -12.63 -3.30
C GLU A 166 1.20 -13.22 -3.26
N LEU A 167 2.15 -12.54 -2.58
CA LEU A 167 3.51 -13.07 -2.42
C LEU A 167 3.52 -14.47 -1.79
N MET A 168 2.61 -14.71 -0.85
CA MET A 168 2.47 -16.02 -0.22
C MET A 168 1.92 -17.06 -1.20
N MET A 169 0.90 -16.72 -1.99
CA MET A 169 0.32 -17.60 -3.01
C MET A 169 1.29 -17.86 -4.17
N GLU A 170 2.20 -16.92 -4.45
CA GLU A 170 3.32 -17.06 -5.38
C GLU A 170 4.46 -17.94 -4.83
N GLY A 171 4.35 -18.42 -3.57
CA GLY A 171 5.36 -19.27 -2.93
C GLY A 171 6.60 -18.52 -2.43
N VAL A 172 6.54 -17.19 -2.32
CA VAL A 172 7.66 -16.39 -1.79
C VAL A 172 7.90 -16.74 -0.32
N PRO A 173 9.15 -17.06 0.07
CA PRO A 173 9.46 -17.44 1.45
C PRO A 173 9.06 -16.37 2.46
N VAL A 174 8.45 -16.80 3.58
CA VAL A 174 7.94 -15.89 4.64
C VAL A 174 8.99 -14.88 5.13
N PRO A 175 10.28 -15.22 5.32
CA PRO A 175 11.30 -14.23 5.70
C PRO A 175 11.47 -13.11 4.67
N ILE A 176 11.35 -13.41 3.37
CA ILE A 176 11.42 -12.40 2.29
C ILE A 176 10.20 -11.48 2.37
N ILE A 177 9.00 -12.05 2.54
CA ILE A 177 7.76 -11.27 2.73
C ILE A 177 7.88 -10.35 3.95
N GLN A 178 8.43 -10.86 5.06
CA GLN A 178 8.67 -10.05 6.27
C GLN A 178 9.61 -8.89 6.02
N HIS A 179 10.71 -9.14 5.31
CA HIS A 179 11.68 -8.10 4.97
C HIS A 179 11.06 -7.04 4.07
N GLN A 180 10.36 -7.46 3.01
CA GLN A 180 9.62 -6.58 2.09
C GLN A 180 8.64 -5.67 2.84
N LEU A 181 7.85 -6.23 3.72
CA LEU A 181 6.86 -5.49 4.48
C LEU A 181 7.47 -4.72 5.68
N GLY A 182 8.67 -5.03 6.13
CA GLY A 182 9.28 -4.45 7.32
C GLY A 182 8.49 -4.79 8.59
N HIS A 183 8.17 -6.08 8.76
CA HIS A 183 7.59 -6.59 10.00
C HIS A 183 8.71 -6.91 10.99
N THR A 184 8.64 -6.34 12.18
CA THR A 184 9.59 -6.58 13.28
C THR A 184 9.26 -7.84 14.09
N SER A 185 8.09 -8.46 13.86
CA SER A 185 7.59 -9.64 14.58
C SER A 185 6.95 -10.63 13.64
N LEU A 186 7.26 -11.90 13.81
CA LEU A 186 6.62 -13.06 13.16
C LEU A 186 5.09 -13.06 13.40
N ALA A 187 4.64 -12.69 14.61
CA ALA A 187 3.22 -12.64 14.95
C ALA A 187 2.41 -11.70 14.05
N THR A 188 3.05 -10.69 13.45
CA THR A 188 2.38 -9.80 12.50
C THR A 188 2.18 -10.50 11.15
N THR A 189 3.14 -11.31 10.72
CA THR A 189 3.03 -12.10 9.48
C THR A 189 2.12 -13.31 9.68
N ASP A 190 2.12 -13.92 10.86
CA ASP A 190 1.24 -15.01 11.24
C ASP A 190 -0.26 -14.65 11.08
N ARG A 191 -0.62 -13.37 11.29
CA ARG A 191 -1.98 -12.90 11.02
C ARG A 191 -2.36 -13.01 9.54
N TYR A 192 -1.42 -12.91 8.63
CA TYR A 192 -1.65 -13.12 7.19
C TYR A 192 -1.75 -14.61 6.85
N LEU A 193 -0.95 -15.46 7.55
CA LEU A 193 -0.97 -16.91 7.37
C LEU A 193 -2.30 -17.55 7.82
N ARG A 194 -3.01 -16.93 8.76
CA ARG A 194 -4.33 -17.40 9.22
C ARG A 194 -5.43 -17.30 8.16
N HIS A 195 -5.17 -16.64 7.04
CA HIS A 195 -6.09 -16.53 5.91
C HIS A 195 -5.81 -17.56 4.82
N ILE A 196 -4.82 -18.46 5.01
CA ILE A 196 -4.68 -19.66 4.17
C ILE A 196 -5.92 -20.51 4.42
N ALA A 197 -6.75 -20.66 3.38
CA ALA A 197 -7.92 -21.51 3.50
C ALA A 197 -7.48 -22.95 3.76
N PRO A 198 -8.22 -23.75 4.53
CA PRO A 198 -7.94 -25.17 4.68
C PRO A 198 -7.79 -25.89 3.33
N ALA A 199 -8.50 -25.45 2.30
CA ALA A 199 -8.37 -25.96 0.93
C ALA A 199 -6.96 -25.78 0.37
N ASP A 200 -6.34 -24.60 0.54
CA ASP A 200 -4.97 -24.32 0.05
C ASP A 200 -3.95 -25.27 0.71
N VAL A 201 -4.15 -25.60 1.99
CA VAL A 201 -3.31 -26.54 2.72
C VAL A 201 -3.48 -27.96 2.17
N ILE A 202 -4.72 -28.37 1.88
CA ILE A 202 -5.04 -29.67 1.32
C ILE A 202 -4.44 -29.81 -0.07
N ASP A 203 -4.60 -28.80 -0.94
CA ASP A 203 -4.07 -28.78 -2.29
C ASP A 203 -2.53 -28.87 -2.29
N ALA A 204 -1.87 -28.10 -1.41
CA ALA A 204 -0.43 -28.16 -1.26
C ALA A 204 0.06 -29.54 -0.78
N MET A 205 -0.70 -30.23 0.07
CA MET A 205 -0.36 -31.57 0.51
C MET A 205 -0.62 -32.61 -0.57
N GLN A 206 -1.67 -32.47 -1.38
CA GLN A 206 -1.98 -33.39 -2.49
C GLN A 206 -0.99 -33.29 -3.65
N GLN A 207 -0.32 -32.15 -3.81
CA GLN A 207 0.73 -31.97 -4.82
C GLN A 207 2.07 -32.61 -4.44
N ARG A 208 2.20 -33.11 -3.20
CA ARG A 208 3.43 -33.80 -2.79
C ARG A 208 3.43 -35.22 -3.33
N ASP A 209 4.50 -35.57 -4.04
CA ASP A 209 4.75 -36.96 -4.46
C ASP A 209 5.45 -37.71 -3.34
N TRP A 210 4.94 -38.91 -3.02
CA TRP A 210 5.54 -39.86 -2.10
C TRP A 210 5.60 -41.23 -2.81
N SER A 211 6.70 -41.48 -3.49
CA SER A 211 7.03 -42.82 -4.01
C SER A 211 7.92 -43.55 -3.01
N LEU A 212 7.51 -44.76 -2.58
CA LEU A 212 8.32 -45.73 -1.84
C LEU A 212 9.06 -46.64 -2.81
#